data_61a3a3b0b273e587f96d4780448e30b2
#
_entry.id   61a3a3b0b273e587f96d4780448e30b2
#
_cell.length_a   1.000
_cell.length_b   1.000
_cell.length_c   1.000
_cell.angle_alpha   90.00
_cell.angle_beta   90.00
_cell.angle_gamma   90.00
#
_symmetry.space_group_name_H-M   'P 1'
#
loop_
_entity.id
_entity.type
_entity.pdbx_description
1 polymer ?
#
loop_
_entity_poly.entity_id
_entity_poly.type
_entity_poly.pdbx_seq_one_letter_code
_entity_poly.pdbx_strand_id
1 'polypeptide(L)'
;MSELEQLRQEAEQLRNQIQDARKACNDATLVQITSNMDSVGRIQMRTRRTLRGHLAKIYAMHWGYDSRLLVSASQDGKLIIWDSYTTNKMHAIPLRSSWVMTCAYAPSGNYVACGGLDNICSIYNLKTREGNVRVSRELPGHTGYLSCCRFLDDSQIVTSSGDTTCALWDIETAQQTTTFTGHSGDVMSLSLSPDMRTFVSGACDASSKLWDIRDGMCRQSFTGHVSDINAVS
;
A
#
# COMPACT_ATOMS: atom_id res chain seq x y z
N MET A 1 24.32 19.26 -33.46
CA MET A 1 23.52 18.44 -32.53
C MET A 1 22.14 19.04 -32.46
N SER A 2 21.09 18.23 -32.54
CA SER A 2 19.73 18.73 -32.36
C SER A 2 19.51 19.11 -30.89
N GLU A 3 18.59 20.03 -30.61
CA GLU A 3 18.22 20.42 -29.24
C GLU A 3 17.84 19.19 -28.39
N LEU A 4 17.21 18.21 -29.03
CA LEU A 4 16.84 16.93 -28.38
C LEU A 4 18.07 16.09 -27.96
N GLU A 5 19.14 16.13 -28.77
CA GLU A 5 20.41 15.44 -28.43
C GLU A 5 21.13 16.11 -27.28
N GLN A 6 21.09 17.45 -27.22
CA GLN A 6 21.65 18.21 -26.11
C GLN A 6 20.93 17.92 -24.80
N LEU A 7 19.60 17.95 -24.82
CA LEU A 7 18.78 17.61 -23.64
C LEU A 7 18.99 16.16 -23.15
N ARG A 8 19.18 15.22 -24.06
CA ARG A 8 19.51 13.82 -23.71
C ARG A 8 20.88 13.70 -23.04
N GLN A 9 21.89 14.43 -23.58
CA GLN A 9 23.21 14.43 -22.96
C GLN A 9 23.21 15.10 -21.59
N GLU A 10 22.49 16.20 -21.43
CA GLU A 10 22.33 16.86 -20.13
C GLU A 10 21.64 15.96 -19.10
N ALA A 11 20.56 15.27 -19.51
CA ALA A 11 19.87 14.31 -18.65
C ALA A 11 20.77 13.14 -18.21
N GLU A 12 21.61 12.64 -19.11
CA GLU A 12 22.59 11.57 -18.80
C GLU A 12 23.68 12.07 -17.85
N GLN A 13 24.19 13.28 -18.06
CA GLN A 13 25.16 13.90 -17.17
C GLN A 13 24.60 14.14 -15.77
N LEU A 14 23.38 14.66 -15.64
CA LEU A 14 22.69 14.85 -14.37
C LEU A 14 22.44 13.53 -13.66
N ARG A 15 22.06 12.50 -14.39
CA ARG A 15 21.86 11.14 -13.85
C ARG A 15 23.16 10.58 -13.26
N ASN A 16 24.28 10.74 -13.95
CA ASN A 16 25.60 10.33 -13.49
C ASN A 16 26.04 11.12 -12.25
N GLN A 17 25.86 12.44 -12.24
CA GLN A 17 26.16 13.29 -11.09
C GLN A 17 25.35 12.89 -9.85
N ILE A 18 24.06 12.59 -10.00
CA ILE A 18 23.21 12.07 -8.91
C ILE A 18 23.74 10.74 -8.40
N GLN A 19 24.13 9.82 -9.29
CA GLN A 19 24.67 8.53 -8.92
C GLN A 19 26.01 8.64 -8.17
N ASP A 20 26.89 9.53 -8.61
CA ASP A 20 28.18 9.76 -7.97
C ASP A 20 28.01 10.44 -6.59
N ALA A 21 27.10 11.42 -6.49
CA ALA A 21 26.76 12.04 -5.20
C ALA A 21 26.18 11.01 -4.22
N ARG A 22 25.32 10.10 -4.68
CA ARG A 22 24.79 8.99 -3.84
C ARG A 22 25.88 8.03 -3.40
N LYS A 23 26.84 7.68 -4.29
CA LYS A 23 27.99 6.85 -3.91
C LYS A 23 28.88 7.53 -2.88
N ALA A 24 29.09 8.83 -3.00
CA ALA A 24 29.88 9.60 -2.05
C ALA A 24 29.24 9.70 -0.65
N CYS A 25 27.90 9.57 -0.56
CA CYS A 25 27.16 9.52 0.70
C CYS A 25 27.13 8.13 1.35
N ASN A 26 27.59 7.08 0.65
CA ASN A 26 27.66 5.73 1.19
C ASN A 26 28.86 5.59 2.12
N ASP A 27 28.60 5.68 3.43
CA ASP A 27 29.61 5.57 4.48
C ASP A 27 29.90 4.11 4.89
N ALA A 28 28.89 3.23 4.75
CA ALA A 28 29.04 1.81 5.09
C ALA A 28 28.12 0.92 4.24
N THR A 29 28.55 -0.31 3.98
CA THR A 29 27.72 -1.34 3.36
C THR A 29 26.92 -2.09 4.43
N LEU A 30 25.76 -2.66 4.06
CA LEU A 30 24.95 -3.50 4.96
C LEU A 30 25.80 -4.63 5.58
N VAL A 31 26.68 -5.26 4.79
CA VAL A 31 27.60 -6.32 5.26
C VAL A 31 28.54 -5.80 6.35
N GLN A 32 29.05 -4.58 6.22
CA GLN A 32 29.92 -3.97 7.24
C GLN A 32 29.16 -3.69 8.53
N ILE A 33 27.93 -3.14 8.43
CA ILE A 33 27.09 -2.82 9.60
C ILE A 33 26.65 -4.10 10.32
N THR A 34 26.35 -5.17 9.58
CA THR A 34 25.85 -6.43 10.16
C THR A 34 26.95 -7.45 10.49
N SER A 35 28.21 -7.12 10.27
CA SER A 35 29.34 -8.03 10.47
C SER A 35 29.47 -8.62 11.89
N ASN A 36 28.97 -7.88 12.90
CA ASN A 36 28.98 -8.27 14.31
C ASN A 36 27.64 -8.82 14.80
N MET A 37 26.67 -9.03 13.89
CA MET A 37 25.35 -9.58 14.26
C MET A 37 25.37 -11.10 14.12
N ASP A 38 24.84 -11.77 15.15
CA ASP A 38 24.65 -13.21 15.09
C ASP A 38 23.62 -13.59 14.00
N SER A 39 23.86 -14.71 13.34
CA SER A 39 22.89 -15.25 12.37
C SER A 39 21.60 -15.64 13.09
N VAL A 40 20.46 -15.24 12.55
CA VAL A 40 19.11 -15.54 13.11
C VAL A 40 18.82 -17.05 13.16
N GLY A 41 19.63 -17.89 12.51
CA GLY A 41 19.42 -19.32 12.43
C GLY A 41 18.24 -19.69 11.53
N ARG A 42 17.89 -20.98 11.52
CA ARG A 42 16.81 -21.49 10.67
C ARG A 42 15.45 -21.24 11.32
N ILE A 43 14.63 -20.38 10.71
CA ILE A 43 13.24 -20.16 11.11
C ILE A 43 12.38 -21.26 10.45
N GLN A 44 11.64 -22.03 11.28
CA GLN A 44 10.66 -23.01 10.82
C GLN A 44 9.25 -22.50 11.08
N MET A 45 8.52 -22.18 9.99
CA MET A 45 7.11 -21.81 10.09
C MET A 45 6.24 -23.06 9.93
N ARG A 46 5.19 -23.15 10.78
CA ARG A 46 4.18 -24.22 10.70
C ARG A 46 2.80 -23.60 10.64
N THR A 47 1.92 -24.16 9.83
CA THR A 47 0.50 -23.79 9.79
C THR A 47 -0.12 -23.98 11.18
N ARG A 48 -0.67 -22.90 11.74
CA ARG A 48 -1.37 -22.93 13.05
C ARG A 48 -2.86 -22.98 12.88
N ARG A 49 -3.40 -22.28 11.90
CA ARG A 49 -4.83 -22.24 11.57
C ARG A 49 -4.99 -22.22 10.05
N THR A 50 -6.10 -22.75 9.57
CA THR A 50 -6.55 -22.58 8.19
C THR A 50 -7.95 -21.95 8.23
N LEU A 51 -8.08 -20.77 7.62
CA LEU A 51 -9.32 -20.01 7.57
C LEU A 51 -10.04 -20.38 6.26
N ARG A 52 -11.14 -21.11 6.37
CA ARG A 52 -11.89 -21.64 5.22
C ARG A 52 -13.22 -20.93 5.05
N GLY A 53 -13.54 -20.49 3.84
CA GLY A 53 -14.83 -19.86 3.56
C GLY A 53 -14.90 -18.98 2.33
N HIS A 54 -13.77 -18.50 1.79
CA HIS A 54 -13.76 -17.91 0.44
C HIS A 54 -13.98 -18.98 -0.62
N LEU A 55 -14.68 -18.60 -1.70
CA LEU A 55 -15.04 -19.49 -2.81
C LEU A 55 -14.20 -19.24 -4.06
N ALA A 56 -13.35 -18.21 -4.03
CA ALA A 56 -12.46 -17.84 -5.14
C ALA A 56 -11.08 -17.39 -4.62
N LYS A 57 -10.22 -16.92 -5.52
CA LYS A 57 -8.87 -16.45 -5.19
C LYS A 57 -8.92 -15.29 -4.20
N ILE A 58 -8.04 -15.34 -3.19
CA ILE A 58 -7.82 -14.28 -2.22
C ILE A 58 -6.69 -13.41 -2.77
N TYR A 59 -6.93 -12.12 -2.93
CA TYR A 59 -5.96 -11.16 -3.48
C TYR A 59 -5.24 -10.36 -2.40
N ALA A 60 -5.88 -10.12 -1.28
CA ALA A 60 -5.31 -9.30 -0.22
C ALA A 60 -5.77 -9.75 1.16
N MET A 61 -4.94 -9.46 2.15
CA MET A 61 -5.28 -9.59 3.56
C MET A 61 -4.55 -8.51 4.37
N HIS A 62 -5.13 -8.15 5.50
CA HIS A 62 -4.51 -7.22 6.43
C HIS A 62 -4.90 -7.56 7.86
N TRP A 63 -3.92 -7.54 8.78
CA TRP A 63 -4.15 -7.74 10.20
C TRP A 63 -4.80 -6.51 10.84
N GLY A 64 -5.70 -6.75 11.79
CA GLY A 64 -6.09 -5.76 12.77
C GLY A 64 -4.97 -5.50 13.77
N TYR A 65 -4.96 -4.30 14.35
CA TYR A 65 -3.95 -3.89 15.34
C TYR A 65 -4.06 -4.65 16.67
N ASP A 66 -5.17 -5.36 16.90
CA ASP A 66 -5.36 -6.27 18.05
C ASP A 66 -4.56 -7.58 17.90
N SER A 67 -3.87 -7.80 16.79
CA SER A 67 -3.12 -9.03 16.47
C SER A 67 -3.98 -10.31 16.54
N ARG A 68 -5.31 -10.17 16.45
CA ARG A 68 -6.27 -11.29 16.53
C ARG A 68 -7.20 -11.32 15.33
N LEU A 69 -7.79 -10.19 14.97
CA LEU A 69 -8.68 -10.10 13.81
C LEU A 69 -7.88 -9.83 12.54
N LEU A 70 -8.34 -10.32 11.42
CA LEU A 70 -7.81 -9.98 10.11
C LEU A 70 -8.94 -9.89 9.09
N VAL A 71 -8.74 -9.07 8.07
CA VAL A 71 -9.61 -8.95 6.91
C VAL A 71 -8.96 -9.63 5.70
N SER A 72 -9.74 -10.34 4.90
CA SER A 72 -9.32 -10.88 3.60
C SER A 72 -10.29 -10.46 2.51
N ALA A 73 -9.77 -10.22 1.31
CA ALA A 73 -10.51 -9.81 0.14
C ALA A 73 -10.37 -10.87 -0.97
N SER A 74 -11.49 -11.27 -1.58
CA SER A 74 -11.52 -12.33 -2.58
C SER A 74 -12.35 -11.96 -3.80
N GLN A 75 -12.01 -12.60 -4.91
CA GLN A 75 -12.73 -12.51 -6.18
C GLN A 75 -14.16 -13.11 -6.10
N ASP A 76 -14.51 -13.77 -4.99
CA ASP A 76 -15.90 -14.16 -4.72
C ASP A 76 -16.81 -12.97 -4.37
N GLY A 77 -16.28 -11.75 -4.42
CA GLY A 77 -17.01 -10.51 -4.14
C GLY A 77 -17.27 -10.29 -2.66
N LYS A 78 -16.40 -10.79 -1.78
CA LYS A 78 -16.55 -10.64 -0.32
C LYS A 78 -15.27 -10.18 0.36
N LEU A 79 -15.45 -9.34 1.38
CA LEU A 79 -14.50 -9.21 2.48
C LEU A 79 -14.96 -10.12 3.62
N ILE A 80 -14.06 -10.91 4.19
CA ILE A 80 -14.33 -11.66 5.39
C ILE A 80 -13.41 -11.17 6.50
N ILE A 81 -14.00 -10.90 7.67
CA ILE A 81 -13.26 -10.61 8.88
C ILE A 81 -13.24 -11.88 9.73
N TRP A 82 -12.05 -12.29 10.08
CA TRP A 82 -11.78 -13.53 10.80
C TRP A 82 -11.25 -13.26 12.19
N ASP A 83 -11.68 -14.09 13.14
CA ASP A 83 -10.98 -14.28 14.40
C ASP A 83 -9.93 -15.37 14.19
N SER A 84 -8.66 -15.01 14.16
CA SER A 84 -7.57 -15.95 13.91
C SER A 84 -7.36 -16.97 15.02
N TYR A 85 -7.82 -16.69 16.23
CA TYR A 85 -7.72 -17.62 17.37
C TYR A 85 -8.75 -18.75 17.26
N THR A 86 -9.97 -18.41 16.93
CA THR A 86 -11.11 -19.35 16.90
C THR A 86 -11.43 -19.86 15.49
N THR A 87 -10.86 -19.25 14.46
CA THR A 87 -11.18 -19.44 13.03
C THR A 87 -12.60 -19.01 12.63
N ASN A 88 -13.33 -18.34 13.52
CA ASN A 88 -14.68 -17.86 13.25
C ASN A 88 -14.67 -16.69 12.28
N LYS A 89 -15.71 -16.64 11.45
CA LYS A 89 -16.02 -15.47 10.64
C LYS A 89 -16.81 -14.48 11.48
N MET A 90 -16.22 -13.32 11.75
CA MET A 90 -16.88 -12.24 12.49
C MET A 90 -17.85 -11.47 11.60
N HIS A 91 -17.46 -11.22 10.35
CA HIS A 91 -18.27 -10.56 9.33
C HIS A 91 -17.98 -11.14 7.94
N ALA A 92 -18.99 -11.18 7.08
CA ALA A 92 -18.88 -11.45 5.66
C ALA A 92 -19.58 -10.31 4.91
N ILE A 93 -18.80 -9.44 4.29
CA ILE A 93 -19.28 -8.19 3.70
C ILE A 93 -19.34 -8.37 2.19
N PRO A 94 -20.52 -8.29 1.56
CA PRO A 94 -20.61 -8.32 0.10
C PRO A 94 -20.08 -7.04 -0.51
N LEU A 95 -19.28 -7.18 -1.57
CA LEU A 95 -18.70 -6.07 -2.31
C LEU A 95 -19.53 -5.77 -3.56
N ARG A 96 -19.53 -4.50 -4.00
CA ARG A 96 -20.14 -4.09 -5.27
C ARG A 96 -19.37 -4.61 -6.48
N SER A 97 -18.03 -4.61 -6.38
CA SER A 97 -17.15 -5.18 -7.41
C SER A 97 -16.42 -6.40 -6.84
N SER A 98 -16.43 -7.48 -7.59
CA SER A 98 -15.65 -8.69 -7.26
C SER A 98 -14.16 -8.56 -7.62
N TRP A 99 -13.79 -7.55 -8.42
CA TRP A 99 -12.42 -7.31 -8.85
C TRP A 99 -11.63 -6.50 -7.80
N VAL A 100 -11.63 -7.02 -6.57
CA VAL A 100 -10.90 -6.42 -5.44
C VAL A 100 -9.43 -6.82 -5.48
N MET A 101 -8.54 -5.86 -5.29
CA MET A 101 -7.09 -6.06 -5.31
C MET A 101 -6.43 -5.75 -3.96
N THR A 102 -7.10 -4.98 -3.11
CA THR A 102 -6.54 -4.56 -1.83
C THR A 102 -7.58 -4.52 -0.75
N CYS A 103 -7.14 -4.69 0.49
CA CYS A 103 -7.95 -4.42 1.68
C CYS A 103 -7.07 -3.90 2.82
N ALA A 104 -7.68 -3.14 3.72
CA ALA A 104 -7.02 -2.59 4.90
C ALA A 104 -7.93 -2.64 6.12
N TYR A 105 -7.33 -2.81 7.29
CA TYR A 105 -7.98 -2.71 8.59
C TYR A 105 -7.55 -1.40 9.25
N ALA A 106 -8.49 -0.59 9.73
CA ALA A 106 -8.17 0.65 10.43
C ALA A 106 -7.51 0.36 11.79
N PRO A 107 -6.57 1.21 12.25
CA PRO A 107 -5.91 1.06 13.54
C PRO A 107 -6.87 0.95 14.72
N SER A 108 -7.99 1.67 14.70
CA SER A 108 -9.02 1.65 15.73
C SER A 108 -9.82 0.33 15.78
N GLY A 109 -9.79 -0.47 14.70
CA GLY A 109 -10.65 -1.63 14.53
C GLY A 109 -12.11 -1.30 14.20
N ASN A 110 -12.43 -0.04 13.88
CA ASN A 110 -13.80 0.39 13.58
C ASN A 110 -14.17 0.26 12.11
N TYR A 111 -13.17 0.33 11.23
CA TYR A 111 -13.36 0.38 9.78
C TYR A 111 -12.48 -0.63 9.06
N VAL A 112 -12.93 -1.05 7.89
CA VAL A 112 -12.12 -1.72 6.88
C VAL A 112 -12.32 -1.03 5.55
N ALA A 113 -11.31 -1.09 4.68
CA ALA A 113 -11.36 -0.53 3.34
C ALA A 113 -11.05 -1.61 2.31
N CYS A 114 -11.51 -1.43 1.10
CA CYS A 114 -11.12 -2.22 -0.06
C CYS A 114 -11.23 -1.40 -1.35
N GLY A 115 -10.63 -1.91 -2.41
CA GLY A 115 -10.75 -1.37 -3.76
C GLY A 115 -10.05 -2.26 -4.77
N GLY A 116 -10.16 -1.91 -6.04
CA GLY A 116 -9.60 -2.68 -7.14
C GLY A 116 -9.88 -2.05 -8.50
N LEU A 117 -10.37 -2.84 -9.45
CA LEU A 117 -10.61 -2.41 -10.82
C LEU A 117 -11.79 -1.44 -10.99
N ASP A 118 -12.55 -1.18 -9.94
CA ASP A 118 -13.58 -0.14 -9.90
C ASP A 118 -13.01 1.27 -9.67
N ASN A 119 -11.71 1.39 -9.40
CA ASN A 119 -10.96 2.62 -9.13
C ASN A 119 -11.43 3.37 -7.85
N ILE A 120 -12.27 2.75 -7.03
CA ILE A 120 -12.89 3.36 -5.85
C ILE A 120 -12.33 2.72 -4.58
N CYS A 121 -11.97 3.54 -3.58
CA CYS A 121 -11.73 3.06 -2.25
C CYS A 121 -13.03 3.09 -1.45
N SER A 122 -13.55 1.91 -1.10
CA SER A 122 -14.77 1.76 -0.32
C SER A 122 -14.46 1.51 1.15
N ILE A 123 -15.06 2.30 2.04
CA ILE A 123 -14.87 2.26 3.49
C ILE A 123 -16.13 1.63 4.13
N TYR A 124 -15.94 0.64 4.99
CA TYR A 124 -17.01 -0.07 5.69
C TYR A 124 -16.90 0.14 7.19
N ASN A 125 -18.01 0.51 7.84
CA ASN A 125 -18.09 0.64 9.29
C ASN A 125 -18.48 -0.71 9.91
N LEU A 126 -17.64 -1.23 10.80
CA LEU A 126 -17.86 -2.51 11.49
C LEU A 126 -18.71 -2.38 12.76
N LYS A 127 -18.79 -1.16 13.33
CA LYS A 127 -19.50 -0.90 14.60
C LYS A 127 -20.82 -0.17 14.34
N THR A 128 -21.71 -0.79 13.60
CA THR A 128 -23.06 -0.28 13.41
C THR A 128 -23.98 -0.77 14.51
N ARG A 129 -24.94 0.05 14.95
CA ARG A 129 -25.93 -0.34 15.97
C ARG A 129 -26.81 -1.52 15.54
N GLU A 130 -27.01 -1.68 14.24
CA GLU A 130 -27.86 -2.71 13.65
C GLU A 130 -27.12 -4.06 13.42
N GLY A 131 -25.80 -4.11 13.68
CA GLY A 131 -24.97 -5.30 13.46
C GLY A 131 -24.65 -5.61 11.99
N ASN A 132 -25.28 -4.93 11.05
CA ASN A 132 -25.04 -5.09 9.61
C ASN A 132 -23.96 -4.13 9.13
N VAL A 133 -22.88 -4.65 8.56
CA VAL A 133 -21.81 -3.82 7.99
C VAL A 133 -22.29 -3.23 6.68
N ARG A 134 -22.19 -1.90 6.55
CA ARG A 134 -22.56 -1.14 5.35
C ARG A 134 -21.40 -0.28 4.90
N VAL A 135 -21.40 0.09 3.60
CA VAL A 135 -20.49 1.11 3.06
C VAL A 135 -20.75 2.42 3.80
N SER A 136 -19.72 2.93 4.46
CA SER A 136 -19.73 4.21 5.15
C SER A 136 -19.40 5.36 4.19
N ARG A 137 -18.39 5.15 3.34
CA ARG A 137 -17.93 6.11 2.32
C ARG A 137 -17.41 5.39 1.09
N GLU A 138 -17.51 6.05 -0.03
CA GLU A 138 -16.81 5.72 -1.27
C GLU A 138 -15.92 6.92 -1.63
N LEU A 139 -14.67 6.65 -1.99
CA LEU A 139 -13.66 7.66 -2.31
C LEU A 139 -13.32 7.54 -3.81
N PRO A 140 -14.09 8.21 -4.69
CA PRO A 140 -13.85 8.24 -6.12
C PRO A 140 -12.81 9.31 -6.46
N GLY A 141 -12.07 9.11 -7.57
CA GLY A 141 -11.15 10.13 -8.08
C GLY A 141 -9.90 9.57 -8.74
N HIS A 142 -9.46 8.36 -8.36
CA HIS A 142 -8.46 7.66 -9.14
C HIS A 142 -9.00 7.32 -10.54
N THR A 143 -8.14 7.43 -11.55
CA THR A 143 -8.48 7.12 -12.95
C THR A 143 -8.01 5.74 -13.38
N GLY A 144 -7.25 5.04 -12.52
CA GLY A 144 -6.81 3.66 -12.67
C GLY A 144 -7.20 2.82 -11.45
N TYR A 145 -6.97 1.52 -11.54
CA TYR A 145 -7.30 0.57 -10.48
C TYR A 145 -6.61 0.90 -9.16
N LEU A 146 -7.26 0.56 -8.05
CA LEU A 146 -6.69 0.69 -6.71
C LEU A 146 -5.81 -0.53 -6.41
N SER A 147 -4.52 -0.32 -6.22
CA SER A 147 -3.55 -1.38 -5.95
C SER A 147 -3.31 -1.63 -4.47
N CYS A 148 -3.30 -0.56 -3.66
CA CYS A 148 -3.13 -0.66 -2.21
C CYS A 148 -3.85 0.49 -1.49
N CYS A 149 -4.26 0.24 -0.26
CA CYS A 149 -4.81 1.26 0.64
C CYS A 149 -4.35 1.00 2.07
N ARG A 150 -4.09 2.08 2.85
CA ARG A 150 -3.70 1.99 4.26
C ARG A 150 -4.26 3.17 5.04
N PHE A 151 -4.94 2.87 6.15
CA PHE A 151 -5.44 3.89 7.05
C PHE A 151 -4.31 4.55 7.84
N LEU A 152 -4.35 5.87 7.96
CA LEU A 152 -3.59 6.60 8.97
C LEU A 152 -4.34 6.58 10.31
N ASP A 153 -5.63 6.88 10.26
CA ASP A 153 -6.59 6.85 11.36
C ASP A 153 -8.01 6.66 10.82
N ASP A 154 -9.03 6.91 11.64
CA ASP A 154 -10.44 6.77 11.24
C ASP A 154 -10.91 7.86 10.26
N SER A 155 -10.14 8.94 10.10
CA SER A 155 -10.48 10.08 9.25
C SER A 155 -9.65 10.15 7.97
N GLN A 156 -8.50 9.48 7.90
CA GLN A 156 -7.58 9.58 6.77
C GLN A 156 -7.09 8.21 6.27
N ILE A 157 -6.98 8.10 4.95
CA ILE A 157 -6.48 6.91 4.27
C ILE A 157 -5.58 7.31 3.09
N VAL A 158 -4.49 6.56 2.89
CA VAL A 158 -3.61 6.68 1.72
C VAL A 158 -3.89 5.54 0.76
N THR A 159 -3.95 5.85 -0.53
CA THR A 159 -4.19 4.88 -1.60
C THR A 159 -3.09 4.96 -2.65
N SER A 160 -2.84 3.85 -3.35
CA SER A 160 -2.01 3.79 -4.55
C SER A 160 -2.81 3.22 -5.72
N SER A 161 -2.47 3.66 -6.94
CA SER A 161 -3.27 3.35 -8.12
C SER A 161 -2.42 3.08 -9.36
N GLY A 162 -3.01 2.31 -10.31
CA GLY A 162 -2.53 2.15 -11.67
C GLY A 162 -2.58 3.43 -12.52
N ASP A 163 -3.10 4.53 -11.99
CA ASP A 163 -3.01 5.85 -12.61
C ASP A 163 -1.66 6.56 -12.38
N THR A 164 -0.67 5.85 -11.83
CA THR A 164 0.68 6.32 -11.50
C THR A 164 0.77 7.22 -10.28
N THR A 165 -0.31 7.42 -9.55
CA THR A 165 -0.37 8.30 -8.38
C THR A 165 -0.67 7.56 -7.08
N CYS A 166 -0.28 8.18 -5.96
CA CYS A 166 -0.85 7.90 -4.65
C CYS A 166 -1.71 9.09 -4.22
N ALA A 167 -2.66 8.88 -3.33
CA ALA A 167 -3.53 9.92 -2.84
C ALA A 167 -3.79 9.80 -1.34
N LEU A 168 -3.84 10.95 -0.66
CA LEU A 168 -4.34 11.08 0.71
C LEU A 168 -5.78 11.56 0.65
N TRP A 169 -6.65 10.90 1.40
CA TRP A 169 -8.08 11.19 1.44
C TRP A 169 -8.53 11.56 2.83
N ASP A 170 -9.41 12.54 2.90
CA ASP A 170 -10.28 12.78 4.03
C ASP A 170 -11.55 11.92 3.86
N ILE A 171 -11.76 10.98 4.79
CA ILE A 171 -12.86 10.00 4.69
C ILE A 171 -14.20 10.66 4.95
N GLU A 172 -14.26 11.66 5.84
CA GLU A 172 -15.52 12.33 6.18
C GLU A 172 -16.08 13.11 5.00
N THR A 173 -15.24 13.88 4.32
CA THR A 173 -15.62 14.69 3.17
C THR A 173 -15.57 13.96 1.84
N ALA A 174 -14.95 12.76 1.80
CA ALA A 174 -14.64 12.00 0.61
C ALA A 174 -13.76 12.78 -0.41
N GLN A 175 -13.00 13.76 0.06
CA GLN A 175 -12.13 14.58 -0.77
C GLN A 175 -10.69 14.08 -0.75
N GLN A 176 -10.08 14.11 -1.92
CA GLN A 176 -8.66 13.90 -2.07
C GLN A 176 -7.91 15.17 -1.63
N THR A 177 -7.22 15.09 -0.48
CA THR A 177 -6.54 16.24 0.12
C THR A 177 -5.15 16.46 -0.47
N THR A 178 -4.46 15.40 -0.86
CA THR A 178 -3.11 15.45 -1.45
C THR A 178 -2.97 14.38 -2.51
N THR A 179 -2.35 14.74 -3.65
CA THR A 179 -1.96 13.81 -4.70
C THR A 179 -0.44 13.72 -4.75
N PHE A 180 0.10 12.51 -4.65
CA PHE A 180 1.54 12.26 -4.73
C PHE A 180 1.86 11.83 -6.16
N THR A 181 2.51 12.73 -6.91
CA THR A 181 2.86 12.55 -8.33
C THR A 181 4.36 12.43 -8.51
N GLY A 182 4.81 11.59 -9.45
CA GLY A 182 6.23 11.43 -9.74
C GLY A 182 6.66 10.04 -10.20
N HIS A 183 5.82 9.02 -10.00
CA HIS A 183 6.00 7.73 -10.67
C HIS A 183 5.60 7.85 -12.15
N SER A 184 6.29 7.10 -13.01
CA SER A 184 6.00 7.02 -14.46
C SER A 184 5.34 5.70 -14.87
N GLY A 185 5.13 4.81 -13.92
CA GLY A 185 4.41 3.53 -14.09
C GLY A 185 3.39 3.32 -12.98
N ASP A 186 2.56 2.31 -13.14
CA ASP A 186 1.50 1.94 -12.20
C ASP A 186 2.09 1.74 -10.80
N VAL A 187 1.50 2.37 -9.78
CA VAL A 187 1.93 2.16 -8.40
C VAL A 187 1.26 0.90 -7.86
N MET A 188 2.07 -0.10 -7.50
CA MET A 188 1.60 -1.43 -7.14
C MET A 188 1.40 -1.64 -5.65
N SER A 189 2.15 -0.94 -4.83
CA SER A 189 2.15 -1.15 -3.38
C SER A 189 2.56 0.11 -2.63
N LEU A 190 2.08 0.25 -1.41
CA LEU A 190 2.54 1.26 -0.47
C LEU A 190 2.65 0.69 0.96
N SER A 191 3.52 1.29 1.77
CA SER A 191 3.68 0.96 3.19
C SER A 191 3.92 2.22 4.00
N LEU A 192 3.17 2.38 5.10
CA LEU A 192 3.29 3.53 5.99
C LEU A 192 4.47 3.36 6.94
N SER A 193 5.13 4.46 7.28
CA SER A 193 6.10 4.48 8.38
C SER A 193 5.41 4.29 9.74
N PRO A 194 6.12 3.77 10.76
CA PRO A 194 5.54 3.56 12.08
C PRO A 194 5.01 4.85 12.75
N ASP A 195 5.60 6.00 12.42
CA ASP A 195 5.18 7.32 12.94
C ASP A 195 4.04 7.96 12.13
N MET A 196 3.59 7.31 11.04
CA MET A 196 2.52 7.76 10.14
C MET A 196 2.79 9.11 9.44
N ARG A 197 4.07 9.56 9.39
CA ARG A 197 4.45 10.83 8.76
C ARG A 197 4.89 10.69 7.31
N THR A 198 5.38 9.51 6.97
CA THR A 198 5.88 9.19 5.65
C THR A 198 5.33 7.84 5.17
N PHE A 199 5.44 7.58 3.89
CA PHE A 199 5.21 6.26 3.33
C PHE A 199 6.13 6.01 2.14
N VAL A 200 6.34 4.74 1.84
CA VAL A 200 7.03 4.32 0.62
C VAL A 200 6.02 3.77 -0.37
N SER A 201 6.29 3.99 -1.66
CA SER A 201 5.56 3.38 -2.76
C SER A 201 6.51 2.64 -3.69
N GLY A 202 6.02 1.57 -4.32
CA GLY A 202 6.74 0.82 -5.35
C GLY A 202 5.91 0.75 -6.62
N ALA A 203 6.56 0.94 -7.78
CA ALA A 203 5.87 1.07 -9.05
C ALA A 203 6.49 0.24 -10.19
N CYS A 204 5.73 0.13 -11.29
CA CYS A 204 6.17 -0.51 -12.53
C CYS A 204 7.24 0.29 -13.30
N ASP A 205 7.67 1.44 -12.77
CA ASP A 205 8.82 2.20 -13.27
C ASP A 205 10.16 1.72 -12.66
N ALA A 206 10.17 0.58 -11.99
CA ALA A 206 11.32 0.00 -11.31
C ALA A 206 11.90 0.88 -10.19
N SER A 207 11.14 1.84 -9.68
CA SER A 207 11.56 2.72 -8.58
C SER A 207 10.63 2.60 -7.38
N SER A 208 11.21 2.79 -6.19
CA SER A 208 10.46 3.07 -4.97
C SER A 208 10.68 4.53 -4.57
N LYS A 209 9.66 5.15 -3.99
CA LYS A 209 9.72 6.55 -3.57
C LYS A 209 9.27 6.71 -2.13
N LEU A 210 9.98 7.56 -1.40
CA LEU A 210 9.62 7.99 -0.04
C LEU A 210 8.90 9.33 -0.11
N TRP A 211 7.71 9.39 0.47
CA TRP A 211 6.84 10.56 0.47
C TRP A 211 6.61 11.08 1.88
N ASP A 212 6.61 12.39 2.04
CA ASP A 212 6.15 13.04 3.27
C ASP A 212 4.65 13.37 3.12
N ILE A 213 3.83 12.85 4.03
CA ILE A 213 2.37 12.95 3.97
C ILE A 213 1.90 14.40 4.17
N ARG A 214 2.65 15.21 4.92
CA ARG A 214 2.23 16.55 5.33
C ARG A 214 2.29 17.57 4.20
N ASP A 215 3.28 17.48 3.32
CA ASP A 215 3.49 18.42 2.23
C ASP A 215 3.38 17.80 0.83
N GLY A 216 3.20 16.47 0.76
CA GLY A 216 3.06 15.74 -0.50
C GLY A 216 4.36 15.57 -1.29
N MET A 217 5.51 15.92 -0.71
CA MET A 217 6.79 15.94 -1.42
C MET A 217 7.45 14.55 -1.42
N CYS A 218 8.02 14.21 -2.58
CA CYS A 218 8.93 13.07 -2.68
C CYS A 218 10.27 13.43 -2.04
N ARG A 219 10.62 12.78 -0.94
CA ARG A 219 11.89 13.00 -0.22
C ARG A 219 13.04 12.25 -0.86
N GLN A 220 12.78 11.04 -1.34
CA GLN A 220 13.83 10.18 -1.89
C GLN A 220 13.26 9.22 -2.92
N SER A 221 14.06 8.91 -3.95
CA SER A 221 13.78 7.86 -4.92
C SER A 221 14.85 6.79 -4.83
N PHE A 222 14.42 5.54 -4.74
CA PHE A 222 15.31 4.38 -4.69
C PHE A 222 15.24 3.66 -6.03
N THR A 223 16.39 3.52 -6.68
CA THR A 223 16.55 2.83 -7.95
C THR A 223 17.53 1.68 -7.78
N GLY A 224 17.34 0.63 -8.54
CA GLY A 224 18.20 -0.56 -8.45
C GLY A 224 17.54 -1.82 -8.99
N HIS A 225 16.22 -1.90 -8.88
CA HIS A 225 15.45 -2.94 -9.55
C HIS A 225 15.48 -2.72 -11.08
N VAL A 226 15.42 -3.82 -11.83
CA VAL A 226 15.45 -3.82 -13.30
C VAL A 226 14.05 -4.00 -13.92
N SER A 227 13.05 -4.23 -13.11
CA SER A 227 11.65 -4.42 -13.52
C SER A 227 10.69 -3.94 -12.43
N ASP A 228 9.42 -4.15 -12.62
CA ASP A 228 8.31 -3.75 -11.77
C ASP A 228 8.51 -4.10 -10.30
N ILE A 229 8.19 -3.15 -9.42
CA ILE A 229 8.17 -3.38 -7.97
C ILE A 229 6.74 -3.72 -7.56
N ASN A 230 6.51 -4.98 -7.20
CA ASN A 230 5.19 -5.47 -6.86
C ASN A 230 4.80 -5.25 -5.39
N ALA A 231 5.79 -5.13 -4.50
CA ALA A 231 5.54 -4.96 -3.06
C ALA A 231 6.65 -4.15 -2.40
N VAL A 232 6.25 -3.34 -1.42
CA VAL A 232 7.14 -2.59 -0.51
C VAL A 232 6.65 -2.77 0.93
N SER A 233 7.60 -2.73 1.89
CA SER A 233 7.30 -2.81 3.32
C SER A 233 8.31 -2.01 4.13
#